data_c5709376a6ebc57f598e9e1ea1907ac6
#
_entry.id   c5709376a6ebc57f598e9e1ea1907ac6
#
_cell.length_a   1.000
_cell.length_b   1.000
_cell.length_c   1.000
_cell.angle_alpha   90.00
_cell.angle_beta   90.00
_cell.angle_gamma   90.00
#
_symmetry.space_group_name_H-M   'P 1'
#
loop_
_entity.id
_entity.type
_entity.pdbx_description
1 polymer ?
#
loop_
_entity_poly.entity_id
_entity_poly.type
_entity_poly.pdbx_seq_one_letter_code
_entity_poly.pdbx_strand_id
1 'polypeptide(L)'
;MINTVFNNIAVIGAGTMGSGIAAQIANAGCDVLLLDLDSKDQNTKTPAAAALDRLLASDPPQLMHKRYVERITTGTIDNDFHKLSQCDWIIEAVVERLDVKKALYKRLYDVISAECIVSSNTSTIPIKLLVEDMPASFRERFAITHYFNPVRYMRLLELVRGKDTSSRVISKLADFNDRSLGKGVVRCADTPGFLGNRVGVFALQVGIDEAIKCELSIEDADALMGRPMGIPKTGVFGLYDLIGIDLMADVVKSLNNILPSGDAFHAVGKENKTINSMIKNGFTGNKGRGGFYKTSPDGLSHTLQLVGHKGENLP
;
A
#
# COMPACT_ATOMS: atom_id res chain seq x y z
N MET A 1 4.20 24.91 19.94
CA MET A 1 4.82 23.59 19.73
C MET A 1 3.70 22.58 19.62
N ILE A 2 3.59 21.88 18.51
CA ILE A 2 2.66 20.76 18.35
C ILE A 2 3.15 19.71 19.33
N ASN A 3 2.33 19.36 20.32
CA ASN A 3 2.65 18.31 21.28
C ASN A 3 2.62 16.98 20.49
N THR A 4 3.76 16.60 19.90
CA THR A 4 3.85 15.40 19.07
C THR A 4 3.70 14.20 19.98
N VAL A 5 2.69 13.39 19.72
CA VAL A 5 2.39 12.17 20.46
C VAL A 5 3.54 11.13 20.33
N PHE A 6 4.35 11.24 19.28
CA PHE A 6 5.56 10.47 19.02
C PHE A 6 6.73 11.43 18.75
N ASN A 7 7.88 11.16 19.36
CA ASN A 7 9.10 11.95 19.20
C ASN A 7 10.12 11.23 18.30
N ASN A 8 10.22 9.90 18.43
CA ASN A 8 11.18 9.08 17.70
C ASN A 8 10.45 8.01 16.90
N ILE A 9 10.42 8.20 15.59
CA ILE A 9 9.70 7.31 14.69
C ILE A 9 10.70 6.61 13.77
N ALA A 10 10.52 5.31 13.55
CA ALA A 10 11.28 4.58 12.54
C ALA A 10 10.37 3.90 11.52
N VAL A 11 10.87 3.79 10.30
CA VAL A 11 10.27 2.99 9.22
C VAL A 11 11.28 1.94 8.80
N ILE A 12 10.88 0.68 8.75
CA ILE A 12 11.70 -0.44 8.30
C ILE A 12 11.18 -0.93 6.95
N GLY A 13 12.02 -0.87 5.94
CA GLY A 13 11.71 -1.08 4.54
C GLY A 13 11.64 0.24 3.77
N ALA A 14 12.59 0.46 2.85
CA ALA A 14 12.71 1.69 2.06
C ALA A 14 12.17 1.53 0.63
N GLY A 15 11.24 0.59 0.42
CA GLY A 15 10.48 0.46 -0.82
C GLY A 15 9.53 1.65 -1.04
N THR A 16 8.66 1.55 -2.05
CA THR A 16 7.70 2.62 -2.41
C THR A 16 6.87 3.06 -1.21
N MET A 17 6.32 2.11 -0.44
CA MET A 17 5.48 2.44 0.71
C MET A 17 6.29 3.02 1.86
N GLY A 18 7.37 2.36 2.28
CA GLY A 18 8.14 2.84 3.44
C GLY A 18 8.80 4.18 3.22
N SER A 19 9.36 4.45 2.04
CA SER A 19 9.89 5.77 1.71
C SER A 19 8.80 6.85 1.67
N GLY A 20 7.61 6.52 1.12
CA GLY A 20 6.46 7.43 1.13
C GLY A 20 5.93 7.73 2.55
N ILE A 21 5.91 6.74 3.44
CA ILE A 21 5.54 6.91 4.85
C ILE A 21 6.57 7.78 5.56
N ALA A 22 7.87 7.54 5.38
CA ALA A 22 8.93 8.36 5.93
C ALA A 22 8.83 9.82 5.44
N ALA A 23 8.57 10.03 4.14
CA ALA A 23 8.33 11.35 3.59
C ALA A 23 7.11 12.05 4.22
N GLN A 24 6.02 11.34 4.48
CA GLN A 24 4.83 11.91 5.11
C GLN A 24 5.09 12.30 6.57
N ILE A 25 5.86 11.51 7.31
CA ILE A 25 6.30 11.83 8.67
C ILE A 25 7.20 13.08 8.66
N ALA A 26 8.16 13.16 7.74
CA ALA A 26 9.02 14.30 7.55
C ALA A 26 8.24 15.57 7.16
N ASN A 27 7.21 15.45 6.31
CA ASN A 27 6.30 16.54 5.95
C ASN A 27 5.53 17.10 7.17
N ALA A 28 5.22 16.26 8.14
CA ALA A 28 4.58 16.66 9.39
C ALA A 28 5.54 17.36 10.38
N GLY A 29 6.82 17.48 10.01
CA GLY A 29 7.83 18.14 10.84
C GLY A 29 8.51 17.21 11.85
N CYS A 30 8.29 15.90 11.77
CA CYS A 30 8.92 14.91 12.64
C CYS A 30 10.18 14.34 11.98
N ASP A 31 11.17 14.03 12.80
CA ASP A 31 12.35 13.30 12.36
C ASP A 31 12.03 11.79 12.30
N VAL A 32 12.58 11.10 11.32
CA VAL A 32 12.31 9.69 11.08
C VAL A 32 13.57 8.93 10.68
N LEU A 33 13.75 7.75 11.28
CA LEU A 33 14.81 6.81 10.91
C LEU A 33 14.26 5.83 9.86
N LEU A 34 14.85 5.80 8.66
CA LEU A 34 14.49 4.89 7.59
C LEU A 34 15.55 3.80 7.45
N LEU A 35 15.20 2.57 7.79
CA LEU A 35 16.08 1.40 7.70
C LEU A 35 15.67 0.47 6.56
N ASP A 36 16.66 -0.12 5.91
CA ASP A 36 16.49 -1.24 4.97
C ASP A 36 17.69 -2.19 5.06
N LEU A 37 17.71 -3.20 4.23
CA LEU A 37 18.86 -4.10 4.07
C LEU A 37 20.10 -3.31 3.68
N ASP A 38 21.28 -3.89 3.90
CA ASP A 38 22.51 -3.32 3.41
C ASP A 38 22.61 -3.49 1.88
N SER A 39 23.49 -2.73 1.26
CA SER A 39 23.79 -2.89 -0.15
C SER A 39 24.53 -4.21 -0.38
N LYS A 40 24.18 -4.90 -1.46
CA LYS A 40 24.87 -6.13 -1.88
C LYS A 40 26.27 -5.85 -2.44
N ASP A 41 26.50 -4.62 -2.87
CA ASP A 41 27.77 -4.14 -3.42
C ASP A 41 28.20 -2.87 -2.65
N GLN A 42 29.39 -2.88 -2.11
CA GLN A 42 29.97 -1.77 -1.33
C GLN A 42 30.07 -0.45 -2.14
N ASN A 43 30.07 -0.53 -3.46
CA ASN A 43 30.11 0.64 -4.34
C ASN A 43 28.72 1.22 -4.65
N THR A 44 27.65 0.60 -4.18
CA THR A 44 26.27 1.09 -4.41
C THR A 44 25.67 1.68 -3.14
N LYS A 45 24.81 2.71 -3.34
CA LYS A 45 24.04 3.27 -2.22
C LYS A 45 23.16 2.19 -1.58
N THR A 46 23.01 2.26 -0.25
CA THR A 46 22.02 1.41 0.43
C THR A 46 20.62 1.69 -0.09
N PRO A 47 19.69 0.71 -0.04
CA PRO A 47 18.30 0.92 -0.47
C PRO A 47 17.62 2.11 0.22
N ALA A 48 17.92 2.35 1.50
CA ALA A 48 17.41 3.50 2.24
C ALA A 48 17.97 4.83 1.71
N ALA A 49 19.28 4.92 1.43
CA ALA A 49 19.88 6.12 0.83
C ALA A 49 19.37 6.36 -0.60
N ALA A 50 19.25 5.32 -1.42
CA ALA A 50 18.68 5.42 -2.76
C ALA A 50 17.19 5.85 -2.74
N ALA A 51 16.45 5.55 -1.66
CA ALA A 51 15.09 6.00 -1.50
C ALA A 51 15.00 7.54 -1.37
N LEU A 52 15.98 8.20 -0.75
CA LEU A 52 16.00 9.68 -0.68
C LEU A 52 16.12 10.30 -2.06
N ASP A 53 16.97 9.75 -2.93
CA ASP A 53 17.11 10.24 -4.31
C ASP A 53 15.78 10.09 -5.07
N ARG A 54 15.09 8.95 -4.91
CA ARG A 54 13.77 8.74 -5.52
C ARG A 54 12.71 9.71 -4.99
N LEU A 55 12.72 10.02 -3.70
CA LEU A 55 11.79 11.00 -3.11
C LEU A 55 12.02 12.40 -3.66
N LEU A 56 13.28 12.81 -3.85
CA LEU A 56 13.64 14.11 -4.41
C LEU A 56 13.29 14.25 -5.88
N ALA A 57 13.30 13.14 -6.63
CA ALA A 57 13.00 13.08 -8.06
C ALA A 57 11.53 12.69 -8.34
N SER A 58 10.72 12.37 -7.32
CA SER A 58 9.36 11.84 -7.51
C SER A 58 8.43 12.85 -8.18
N ASP A 59 7.65 12.36 -9.14
CA ASP A 59 6.52 13.07 -9.76
C ASP A 59 5.27 12.17 -9.73
N PRO A 60 4.21 12.58 -9.05
CA PRO A 60 4.08 13.80 -8.23
C PRO A 60 4.98 13.76 -6.97
N PRO A 61 5.44 14.96 -6.48
CA PRO A 61 6.41 15.04 -5.40
C PRO A 61 5.85 14.50 -4.07
N GLN A 62 6.55 13.55 -3.44
CA GLN A 62 6.18 12.99 -2.15
C GLN A 62 6.51 13.93 -0.97
N LEU A 63 7.57 14.72 -1.09
CA LEU A 63 7.93 15.74 -0.12
C LEU A 63 7.19 17.06 -0.45
N MET A 64 6.64 17.74 0.57
CA MET A 64 6.04 19.06 0.42
C MET A 64 7.08 20.13 0.05
N HIS A 65 8.30 19.96 0.57
CA HIS A 65 9.46 20.78 0.21
C HIS A 65 10.72 19.92 0.27
N LYS A 66 11.64 20.11 -0.67
CA LYS A 66 12.86 19.29 -0.78
C LYS A 66 13.69 19.27 0.51
N ARG A 67 13.75 20.38 1.25
CA ARG A 67 14.46 20.46 2.54
C ARG A 67 13.98 19.45 3.59
N TYR A 68 12.76 18.93 3.48
CA TYR A 68 12.25 17.97 4.46
C TYR A 68 12.91 16.60 4.36
N VAL A 69 13.66 16.33 3.29
CA VAL A 69 14.51 15.14 3.21
C VAL A 69 15.54 15.09 4.34
N GLU A 70 16.01 16.23 4.85
CA GLU A 70 16.97 16.34 5.95
C GLU A 70 16.45 15.76 7.27
N ARG A 71 15.12 15.61 7.43
CA ARG A 71 14.47 14.95 8.55
C ARG A 71 14.49 13.43 8.48
N ILE A 72 14.92 12.86 7.34
CA ILE A 72 14.97 11.42 7.13
C ILE A 72 16.41 10.96 7.29
N THR A 73 16.71 10.35 8.44
CA THR A 73 18.00 9.69 8.65
C THR A 73 17.93 8.28 8.10
N THR A 74 18.86 7.91 7.24
CA THR A 74 18.93 6.56 6.66
C THR A 74 19.92 5.68 7.39
N GLY A 75 19.67 4.37 7.41
CA GLY A 75 20.56 3.38 7.97
C GLY A 75 20.29 1.99 7.42
N THR A 76 21.00 1.00 7.93
CA THR A 76 20.82 -0.40 7.56
C THR A 76 20.35 -1.23 8.74
N ILE A 77 19.60 -2.31 8.46
CA ILE A 77 19.13 -3.25 9.48
C ILE A 77 20.32 -3.94 10.16
N ASP A 78 21.43 -4.12 9.45
CA ASP A 78 22.59 -4.81 10.00
C ASP A 78 23.41 -3.92 10.97
N ASN A 79 23.57 -2.64 10.66
CA ASN A 79 24.41 -1.73 11.45
C ASN A 79 23.64 -0.86 12.43
N ASP A 80 22.41 -0.45 12.09
CA ASP A 80 21.67 0.59 12.81
C ASP A 80 20.48 0.09 13.61
N PHE A 81 20.25 -1.21 13.65
CA PHE A 81 19.09 -1.83 14.32
C PHE A 81 18.98 -1.45 15.80
N HIS A 82 20.11 -1.28 16.47
CA HIS A 82 20.19 -0.87 17.88
C HIS A 82 19.54 0.49 18.15
N LYS A 83 19.49 1.40 17.14
CA LYS A 83 18.86 2.72 17.26
C LYS A 83 17.34 2.64 17.49
N LEU A 84 16.71 1.51 17.13
CA LEU A 84 15.29 1.27 17.33
C LEU A 84 14.89 1.21 18.81
N SER A 85 15.87 0.98 19.72
CA SER A 85 15.65 1.01 21.18
C SER A 85 15.13 2.37 21.68
N GLN A 86 15.37 3.44 20.95
CA GLN A 86 14.96 4.81 21.30
C GLN A 86 13.62 5.22 20.64
N CYS A 87 13.03 4.36 19.82
CA CYS A 87 11.82 4.69 19.08
C CYS A 87 10.56 4.51 19.93
N ASP A 88 9.63 5.44 19.74
CA ASP A 88 8.27 5.39 20.32
C ASP A 88 7.31 4.64 19.41
N TRP A 89 7.57 4.69 18.09
CA TRP A 89 6.77 4.03 17.08
C TRP A 89 7.63 3.53 15.93
N ILE A 90 7.44 2.27 15.57
CA ILE A 90 8.10 1.61 14.45
C ILE A 90 7.05 1.13 13.45
N ILE A 91 7.22 1.54 12.19
CA ILE A 91 6.35 1.15 11.09
C ILE A 91 7.10 0.16 10.21
N GLU A 92 6.59 -1.06 10.10
CA GLU A 92 7.16 -2.09 9.23
C GLU A 92 6.50 -2.00 7.85
N ALA A 93 7.33 -1.87 6.82
CA ALA A 93 6.94 -1.81 5.41
C ALA A 93 7.89 -2.66 4.53
N VAL A 94 8.33 -3.80 5.05
CA VAL A 94 9.18 -4.76 4.32
C VAL A 94 8.36 -5.62 3.35
N VAL A 95 9.03 -6.50 2.61
CA VAL A 95 8.39 -7.42 1.66
C VAL A 95 7.21 -8.18 2.29
N GLU A 96 6.14 -8.39 1.51
CA GLU A 96 4.90 -9.01 1.97
C GLU A 96 5.04 -10.52 2.10
N ARG A 97 5.89 -10.94 3.04
CA ARG A 97 6.19 -12.34 3.37
C ARG A 97 6.10 -12.56 4.87
N LEU A 98 5.24 -13.50 5.27
CA LEU A 98 4.96 -13.78 6.69
C LEU A 98 6.21 -14.19 7.47
N ASP A 99 7.05 -15.06 6.90
CA ASP A 99 8.29 -15.54 7.52
C ASP A 99 9.29 -14.39 7.77
N VAL A 100 9.45 -13.48 6.83
CA VAL A 100 10.32 -12.30 6.95
C VAL A 100 9.83 -11.36 8.06
N LYS A 101 8.52 -11.07 8.07
CA LYS A 101 7.91 -10.21 9.08
C LYS A 101 8.01 -10.80 10.49
N LYS A 102 7.71 -12.09 10.65
CA LYS A 102 7.85 -12.79 11.94
C LYS A 102 9.30 -12.77 12.46
N ALA A 103 10.28 -13.02 11.58
CA ALA A 103 11.70 -12.94 11.95
C ALA A 103 12.09 -11.53 12.41
N LEU A 104 11.61 -10.50 11.71
CA LEU A 104 11.84 -9.12 12.09
C LEU A 104 11.23 -8.78 13.46
N TYR A 105 9.98 -9.20 13.72
CA TYR A 105 9.31 -8.90 15.00
C TYR A 105 9.99 -9.56 16.19
N LYS A 106 10.53 -10.77 16.04
CA LYS A 106 11.35 -11.41 17.08
C LYS A 106 12.59 -10.58 17.41
N ARG A 107 13.31 -10.13 16.37
CA ARG A 107 14.47 -9.23 16.57
C ARG A 107 14.08 -7.89 17.20
N LEU A 108 12.95 -7.32 16.79
CA LEU A 108 12.45 -6.05 17.36
C LEU A 108 12.16 -6.21 18.85
N TYR A 109 11.51 -7.28 19.26
CA TYR A 109 11.14 -7.51 20.65
C TYR A 109 12.34 -7.44 21.61
N ASP A 110 13.49 -7.94 21.17
CA ASP A 110 14.71 -7.96 21.97
C ASP A 110 15.39 -6.58 22.11
N VAL A 111 15.03 -5.61 21.26
CA VAL A 111 15.73 -4.31 21.18
C VAL A 111 14.85 -3.15 21.63
N ILE A 112 13.56 -3.17 21.33
CA ILE A 112 12.66 -2.03 21.54
C ILE A 112 12.20 -1.90 22.99
N SER A 113 11.90 -0.67 23.40
CA SER A 113 11.35 -0.40 24.73
C SER A 113 9.97 -1.06 24.92
N ALA A 114 9.57 -1.29 26.18
CA ALA A 114 8.27 -1.84 26.51
C ALA A 114 7.09 -0.92 26.09
N GLU A 115 7.33 0.36 25.89
CA GLU A 115 6.32 1.35 25.50
C GLU A 115 6.28 1.60 23.98
N CYS A 116 7.25 1.08 23.22
CA CYS A 116 7.33 1.28 21.78
C CYS A 116 6.17 0.58 21.06
N ILE A 117 5.43 1.32 20.25
CA ILE A 117 4.38 0.77 19.40
C ILE A 117 5.00 0.23 18.11
N VAL A 118 4.54 -0.93 17.67
CA VAL A 118 4.92 -1.48 16.36
C VAL A 118 3.68 -1.57 15.49
N SER A 119 3.77 -1.10 14.25
CA SER A 119 2.71 -1.32 13.28
C SER A 119 3.25 -1.86 11.96
N SER A 120 2.44 -2.66 11.27
CA SER A 120 2.75 -3.15 9.93
C SER A 120 1.95 -2.38 8.88
N ASN A 121 2.53 -2.18 7.71
CA ASN A 121 1.83 -1.64 6.53
C ASN A 121 1.31 -2.76 5.61
N THR A 122 1.21 -4.00 6.10
CA THR A 122 0.65 -5.12 5.32
C THR A 122 -0.75 -4.79 4.81
N SER A 123 -1.07 -5.27 3.62
CA SER A 123 -2.40 -5.14 3.02
C SER A 123 -3.24 -6.41 3.11
N THR A 124 -2.61 -7.56 3.41
CA THR A 124 -3.25 -8.87 3.25
C THR A 124 -3.05 -9.82 4.42
N ILE A 125 -1.94 -9.69 5.17
CA ILE A 125 -1.62 -10.65 6.23
C ILE A 125 -2.34 -10.26 7.53
N PRO A 126 -3.22 -11.12 8.08
CA PRO A 126 -3.93 -10.83 9.34
C PRO A 126 -2.96 -10.66 10.52
N ILE A 127 -3.30 -9.77 11.45
CA ILE A 127 -2.52 -9.54 12.67
C ILE A 127 -2.30 -10.84 13.44
N LYS A 128 -3.34 -11.68 13.51
CA LYS A 128 -3.25 -12.98 14.20
C LYS A 128 -2.05 -13.80 13.72
N LEU A 129 -1.82 -13.87 12.41
CA LEU A 129 -0.70 -14.64 11.84
C LEU A 129 0.64 -13.94 12.06
N LEU A 130 0.66 -12.61 12.01
CA LEU A 130 1.88 -11.81 12.17
C LEU A 130 2.49 -11.96 13.57
N VAL A 131 1.64 -12.02 14.62
CA VAL A 131 2.08 -11.93 16.01
C VAL A 131 1.72 -13.13 16.86
N GLU A 132 1.28 -14.26 16.28
CA GLU A 132 0.87 -15.46 17.04
C GLU A 132 1.99 -16.01 17.95
N ASP A 133 3.24 -15.93 17.48
CA ASP A 133 4.42 -16.41 18.21
C ASP A 133 5.01 -15.35 19.17
N MET A 134 4.40 -14.16 19.23
CA MET A 134 4.91 -13.06 20.04
C MET A 134 4.30 -13.03 21.43
N PRO A 135 5.04 -12.57 22.46
CA PRO A 135 4.52 -12.39 23.81
C PRO A 135 3.32 -11.43 23.87
N ALA A 136 2.46 -11.60 24.88
CA ALA A 136 1.28 -10.74 25.07
C ALA A 136 1.64 -9.25 25.10
N SER A 137 2.74 -8.89 25.80
CA SER A 137 3.26 -7.51 25.85
C SER A 137 3.60 -6.90 24.50
N PHE A 138 4.01 -7.71 23.50
CA PHE A 138 4.20 -7.25 22.12
C PHE A 138 2.86 -7.12 21.41
N ARG A 139 1.98 -8.12 21.53
CA ARG A 139 0.68 -8.13 20.85
C ARG A 139 -0.22 -6.97 21.26
N GLU A 140 -0.16 -6.56 22.54
CA GLU A 140 -0.92 -5.42 23.08
C GLU A 140 -0.55 -4.08 22.45
N ARG A 141 0.66 -3.95 21.92
CA ARG A 141 1.20 -2.73 21.29
C ARG A 141 1.43 -2.86 19.79
N PHE A 142 0.85 -3.89 19.18
CA PHE A 142 0.91 -4.12 17.75
C PHE A 142 -0.41 -3.78 17.07
N ALA A 143 -0.34 -3.12 15.89
CA ALA A 143 -1.50 -2.80 15.06
C ALA A 143 -1.11 -2.86 13.57
N ILE A 144 -2.06 -2.69 12.66
CA ILE A 144 -1.77 -2.39 11.27
C ILE A 144 -2.13 -0.92 11.02
N THR A 145 -1.22 -0.20 10.37
CA THR A 145 -1.42 1.12 9.79
C THR A 145 -1.24 1.01 8.29
N HIS A 146 -2.33 0.70 7.59
CA HIS A 146 -2.30 0.47 6.14
C HIS A 146 -2.49 1.78 5.39
N TYR A 147 -1.38 2.30 4.86
CA TYR A 147 -1.35 3.48 3.98
C TYR A 147 -1.55 3.07 2.54
N PHE A 148 -2.08 4.00 1.75
CA PHE A 148 -2.29 3.82 0.31
C PHE A 148 -1.28 4.64 -0.51
N ASN A 149 -0.85 4.10 -1.63
CA ASN A 149 0.08 4.77 -2.55
C ASN A 149 -0.67 5.71 -3.53
N PRO A 150 -0.20 6.94 -3.77
CA PRO A 150 0.96 7.62 -3.16
C PRO A 150 0.63 8.15 -1.74
N VAL A 151 1.49 7.85 -0.76
CA VAL A 151 1.18 8.10 0.67
C VAL A 151 0.80 9.55 0.95
N ARG A 152 1.46 10.53 0.33
CA ARG A 152 1.15 11.95 0.52
C ARG A 152 -0.26 12.31 0.08
N TYR A 153 -0.73 11.77 -1.04
CA TYR A 153 -1.97 12.19 -1.70
C TYR A 153 -3.18 11.38 -1.26
N MET A 154 -2.97 10.13 -0.92
CA MET A 154 -4.03 9.25 -0.44
C MET A 154 -4.34 9.53 1.03
N ARG A 155 -5.52 10.13 1.28
CA ARG A 155 -5.93 10.48 2.64
C ARG A 155 -6.32 9.27 3.48
N LEU A 156 -6.84 8.21 2.86
CA LEU A 156 -7.28 7.01 3.57
C LEU A 156 -6.11 6.37 4.31
N LEU A 157 -6.32 6.09 5.58
CA LEU A 157 -5.52 5.20 6.41
C LEU A 157 -6.43 4.20 7.08
N GLU A 158 -6.20 2.93 6.87
CA GLU A 158 -6.86 1.87 7.63
C GLU A 158 -6.06 1.55 8.88
N LEU A 159 -6.69 1.72 10.03
CA LEU A 159 -6.13 1.37 11.31
C LEU A 159 -6.80 0.09 11.81
N VAL A 160 -6.06 -1.02 11.73
CA VAL A 160 -6.58 -2.33 12.06
C VAL A 160 -6.16 -2.73 13.46
N ARG A 161 -7.14 -3.15 14.26
CA ARG A 161 -6.95 -3.61 15.63
C ARG A 161 -6.92 -5.13 15.68
N GLY A 162 -5.85 -5.72 16.25
CA GLY A 162 -5.81 -7.12 16.61
C GLY A 162 -6.60 -7.42 17.89
N LYS A 163 -6.82 -8.71 18.17
CA LYS A 163 -7.56 -9.16 19.36
C LYS A 163 -6.98 -8.60 20.66
N ASP A 164 -5.65 -8.60 20.75
CA ASP A 164 -4.92 -8.22 21.97
C ASP A 164 -4.52 -6.73 21.98
N THR A 165 -4.61 -6.03 20.84
CA THR A 165 -4.18 -4.63 20.72
C THR A 165 -4.92 -3.74 21.69
N SER A 166 -4.19 -2.98 22.51
CA SER A 166 -4.78 -2.10 23.52
C SER A 166 -5.49 -0.89 22.89
N SER A 167 -6.56 -0.44 23.54
CA SER A 167 -7.30 0.74 23.07
C SER A 167 -6.45 2.01 23.11
N ARG A 168 -5.48 2.11 24.05
CA ARG A 168 -4.51 3.20 24.13
C ARG A 168 -3.66 3.30 22.85
N VAL A 169 -3.16 2.18 22.35
CA VAL A 169 -2.37 2.11 21.12
C VAL A 169 -3.18 2.60 19.92
N ILE A 170 -4.39 2.08 19.77
CA ILE A 170 -5.30 2.49 18.67
C ILE A 170 -5.62 3.99 18.73
N SER A 171 -5.90 4.52 19.93
CA SER A 171 -6.19 5.96 20.09
C SER A 171 -4.97 6.82 19.77
N LYS A 172 -3.79 6.42 20.23
CA LYS A 172 -2.53 7.13 19.99
C LYS A 172 -2.17 7.17 18.49
N LEU A 173 -2.29 6.02 17.81
CA LEU A 173 -2.06 5.93 16.37
C LEU A 173 -3.10 6.73 15.57
N ALA A 174 -4.37 6.65 15.95
CA ALA A 174 -5.44 7.39 15.28
C ALA A 174 -5.22 8.91 15.38
N ASP A 175 -4.97 9.41 16.59
CA ASP A 175 -4.78 10.84 16.85
C ASP A 175 -3.57 11.40 16.07
N PHE A 176 -2.44 10.71 16.07
CA PHE A 176 -1.25 11.16 15.33
C PHE A 176 -1.47 11.14 13.82
N ASN A 177 -2.04 10.08 13.29
CA ASN A 177 -2.28 9.97 11.85
C ASN A 177 -3.30 10.99 11.36
N ASP A 178 -4.36 11.23 12.12
CA ASP A 178 -5.37 12.24 11.76
C ASP A 178 -4.81 13.67 11.89
N ARG A 179 -4.32 14.04 13.06
CA ARG A 179 -3.95 15.43 13.36
C ARG A 179 -2.59 15.85 12.83
N SER A 180 -1.59 14.95 12.87
CA SER A 180 -0.23 15.29 12.45
C SER A 180 0.02 14.93 10.99
N LEU A 181 -0.43 13.76 10.54
CA LEU A 181 -0.21 13.30 9.16
C LEU A 181 -1.35 13.68 8.21
N GLY A 182 -2.47 14.24 8.69
CA GLY A 182 -3.61 14.66 7.87
C GLY A 182 -4.35 13.51 7.19
N LYS A 183 -4.33 12.32 7.79
CA LYS A 183 -5.01 11.14 7.26
C LYS A 183 -6.45 11.07 7.69
N GLY A 184 -7.32 10.57 6.81
CA GLY A 184 -8.67 10.12 7.17
C GLY A 184 -8.57 8.71 7.74
N VAL A 185 -8.54 8.60 9.07
CA VAL A 185 -8.34 7.32 9.76
C VAL A 185 -9.63 6.55 9.84
N VAL A 186 -9.67 5.36 9.24
CA VAL A 186 -10.77 4.40 9.32
C VAL A 186 -10.36 3.22 10.19
N ARG A 187 -11.11 2.97 11.25
CA ARG A 187 -10.87 1.82 12.14
C ARG A 187 -11.47 0.57 11.51
N CYS A 188 -10.63 -0.41 11.23
CA CYS A 188 -11.01 -1.65 10.58
C CYS A 188 -10.87 -2.85 11.52
N ALA A 189 -11.68 -3.88 11.28
CA ALA A 189 -11.47 -5.20 11.85
C ALA A 189 -10.31 -5.92 11.14
N ASP A 190 -9.66 -6.87 11.84
CA ASP A 190 -8.64 -7.74 11.27
C ASP A 190 -9.29 -8.81 10.38
N THR A 191 -9.82 -8.37 9.26
CA THR A 191 -10.47 -9.22 8.24
C THR A 191 -9.71 -9.13 6.93
N PRO A 192 -9.72 -10.17 6.10
CA PRO A 192 -8.99 -10.20 4.84
C PRO A 192 -9.32 -9.02 3.93
N GLY A 193 -8.30 -8.29 3.49
CA GLY A 193 -8.44 -7.10 2.62
C GLY A 193 -9.00 -5.87 3.32
N PHE A 194 -9.18 -5.89 4.63
CA PHE A 194 -9.71 -4.83 5.49
C PHE A 194 -11.00 -4.19 4.95
N LEU A 195 -11.03 -2.89 4.70
CA LEU A 195 -12.18 -2.17 4.15
C LEU A 195 -11.92 -1.69 2.71
N GLY A 196 -10.80 -1.00 2.49
CA GLY A 196 -10.51 -0.32 1.21
C GLY A 196 -10.37 -1.29 0.05
N ASN A 197 -9.57 -2.35 0.22
CA ASN A 197 -9.46 -3.38 -0.80
C ASN A 197 -10.78 -4.15 -0.98
N ARG A 198 -11.48 -4.47 0.12
CA ARG A 198 -12.76 -5.19 0.04
C ARG A 198 -13.80 -4.43 -0.77
N VAL A 199 -14.03 -3.16 -0.42
CA VAL A 199 -15.02 -2.32 -1.09
C VAL A 199 -14.55 -1.89 -2.48
N GLY A 200 -13.29 -1.43 -2.58
CA GLY A 200 -12.76 -0.91 -3.83
C GLY A 200 -12.64 -1.98 -4.91
N VAL A 201 -12.04 -3.13 -4.60
CA VAL A 201 -11.87 -4.21 -5.58
C VAL A 201 -13.23 -4.81 -5.96
N PHE A 202 -14.16 -4.95 -4.99
CA PHE A 202 -15.52 -5.38 -5.29
C PHE A 202 -16.21 -4.44 -6.29
N ALA A 203 -16.16 -3.13 -6.02
CA ALA A 203 -16.77 -2.13 -6.90
C ALA A 203 -16.16 -2.13 -8.31
N LEU A 204 -14.83 -2.28 -8.38
CA LEU A 204 -14.12 -2.36 -9.66
C LEU A 204 -14.52 -3.62 -10.47
N GLN A 205 -14.63 -4.79 -9.79
CA GLN A 205 -15.07 -6.02 -10.46
C GLN A 205 -16.53 -5.89 -10.97
N VAL A 206 -17.43 -5.36 -10.16
CA VAL A 206 -18.80 -5.07 -10.60
C VAL A 206 -18.79 -4.13 -11.81
N GLY A 207 -17.96 -3.07 -11.77
CA GLY A 207 -17.87 -2.12 -12.86
C GLY A 207 -17.40 -2.76 -14.18
N ILE A 208 -16.41 -3.64 -14.14
CA ILE A 208 -15.96 -4.39 -15.32
C ILE A 208 -17.07 -5.31 -15.83
N ASP A 209 -17.71 -6.08 -14.94
CA ASP A 209 -18.76 -7.02 -15.33
C ASP A 209 -19.96 -6.29 -15.97
N GLU A 210 -20.40 -5.18 -15.39
CA GLU A 210 -21.51 -4.40 -15.94
C GLU A 210 -21.14 -3.70 -17.25
N ALA A 211 -19.92 -3.17 -17.39
CA ALA A 211 -19.45 -2.62 -18.66
C ALA A 211 -19.50 -3.66 -19.79
N ILE A 212 -19.07 -4.89 -19.51
CA ILE A 212 -19.12 -6.00 -20.48
C ILE A 212 -20.56 -6.39 -20.81
N LYS A 213 -21.45 -6.51 -19.81
CA LYS A 213 -22.86 -6.85 -20.01
C LYS A 213 -23.64 -5.81 -20.80
N CYS A 214 -23.31 -4.54 -20.59
CA CYS A 214 -23.93 -3.42 -21.28
C CYS A 214 -23.26 -3.09 -22.64
N GLU A 215 -22.26 -3.87 -23.04
CA GLU A 215 -21.51 -3.68 -24.28
C GLU A 215 -20.90 -2.26 -24.41
N LEU A 216 -20.48 -1.66 -23.27
CA LEU A 216 -19.88 -0.33 -23.26
C LEU A 216 -18.45 -0.37 -23.78
N SER A 217 -18.04 0.73 -24.42
CA SER A 217 -16.62 0.98 -24.66
C SER A 217 -15.88 1.23 -23.32
N ILE A 218 -14.55 1.08 -23.31
CA ILE A 218 -13.74 1.38 -22.13
C ILE A 218 -13.92 2.85 -21.72
N GLU A 219 -13.91 3.75 -22.69
CA GLU A 219 -14.06 5.18 -22.51
C GLU A 219 -15.43 5.54 -21.92
N ASP A 220 -16.50 4.97 -22.45
CA ASP A 220 -17.85 5.21 -21.95
C ASP A 220 -18.02 4.70 -20.53
N ALA A 221 -17.51 3.49 -20.25
CA ALA A 221 -17.53 2.92 -18.93
C ALA A 221 -16.77 3.79 -17.91
N ASP A 222 -15.56 4.25 -18.24
CA ASP A 222 -14.78 5.13 -17.37
C ASP A 222 -15.37 6.52 -17.24
N ALA A 223 -16.00 7.04 -18.30
CA ALA A 223 -16.73 8.32 -18.23
C ALA A 223 -17.95 8.24 -17.29
N LEU A 224 -18.69 7.15 -17.33
CA LEU A 224 -19.86 6.91 -16.46
C LEU A 224 -19.44 6.63 -15.01
N MET A 225 -18.48 5.70 -14.82
CA MET A 225 -18.03 5.23 -13.52
C MET A 225 -16.86 6.04 -12.95
N GLY A 226 -16.67 7.26 -13.41
CA GLY A 226 -15.66 8.19 -12.92
C GLY A 226 -16.29 9.31 -12.10
N ARG A 227 -16.02 10.56 -12.50
CA ARG A 227 -16.48 11.76 -11.80
C ARG A 227 -17.99 11.82 -11.53
N PRO A 228 -18.89 11.38 -12.42
CA PRO A 228 -20.32 11.41 -12.17
C PRO A 228 -20.75 10.59 -10.93
N MET A 229 -20.03 9.52 -10.63
CA MET A 229 -20.25 8.68 -9.45
C MET A 229 -19.44 9.11 -8.22
N GLY A 230 -18.73 10.24 -8.26
CA GLY A 230 -17.85 10.67 -7.18
C GLY A 230 -16.52 9.87 -7.09
N ILE A 231 -16.22 9.09 -8.10
CA ILE A 231 -14.97 8.31 -8.23
C ILE A 231 -13.93 9.17 -8.97
N PRO A 232 -12.61 8.94 -8.78
CA PRO A 232 -11.58 9.64 -9.53
C PRO A 232 -11.79 9.54 -11.05
N LYS A 233 -11.29 10.55 -11.79
CA LYS A 233 -11.43 10.63 -13.24
C LYS A 233 -10.90 9.43 -14.03
N THR A 234 -10.11 8.59 -13.40
CA THR A 234 -9.57 7.36 -13.99
C THR A 234 -10.64 6.34 -14.34
N GLY A 235 -11.84 6.45 -13.71
CA GLY A 235 -12.84 5.41 -13.83
C GLY A 235 -12.36 4.06 -13.30
N VAL A 236 -12.83 2.98 -13.90
CA VAL A 236 -12.52 1.59 -13.52
C VAL A 236 -11.29 1.08 -14.28
N PHE A 237 -11.29 1.19 -15.59
CA PHE A 237 -10.24 0.64 -16.45
C PHE A 237 -8.93 1.43 -16.37
N GLY A 238 -9.02 2.74 -16.36
CA GLY A 238 -7.85 3.60 -16.14
C GLY A 238 -7.26 3.44 -14.74
N LEU A 239 -8.06 3.07 -13.74
CA LEU A 239 -7.56 2.75 -12.40
C LEU A 239 -6.81 1.41 -12.38
N TYR A 240 -7.27 0.41 -13.12
CA TYR A 240 -6.53 -0.85 -13.32
C TYR A 240 -5.17 -0.60 -13.96
N ASP A 241 -5.10 0.26 -14.98
CA ASP A 241 -3.84 0.63 -15.64
C ASP A 241 -2.88 1.36 -14.70
N LEU A 242 -3.42 2.22 -13.85
CA LEU A 242 -2.64 2.99 -12.87
C LEU A 242 -2.05 2.10 -11.78
N ILE A 243 -2.83 1.17 -11.25
CA ILE A 243 -2.41 0.25 -10.19
C ILE A 243 -1.48 -0.84 -10.76
N GLY A 244 -1.80 -1.33 -11.92
CA GLY A 244 -1.21 -2.47 -12.60
C GLY A 244 -2.17 -3.65 -12.67
N ILE A 245 -2.46 -4.08 -13.88
CA ILE A 245 -3.44 -5.13 -14.19
C ILE A 245 -3.06 -6.47 -13.54
N ASP A 246 -1.77 -6.80 -13.55
CA ASP A 246 -1.21 -7.98 -12.90
C ASP A 246 -1.39 -7.94 -11.37
N LEU A 247 -1.08 -6.78 -10.75
CA LEU A 247 -1.27 -6.61 -9.31
C LEU A 247 -2.75 -6.72 -8.92
N MET A 248 -3.64 -6.15 -9.72
CA MET A 248 -5.09 -6.26 -9.48
C MET A 248 -5.58 -7.70 -9.61
N ALA A 249 -5.09 -8.46 -10.60
CA ALA A 249 -5.41 -9.88 -10.75
C ALA A 249 -4.93 -10.70 -9.54
N ASP A 250 -3.74 -10.41 -9.01
CA ASP A 250 -3.21 -11.05 -7.79
C ASP A 250 -4.06 -10.71 -6.57
N VAL A 251 -4.52 -9.47 -6.42
CA VAL A 251 -5.41 -9.07 -5.32
C VAL A 251 -6.76 -9.79 -5.41
N VAL A 252 -7.37 -9.86 -6.61
CA VAL A 252 -8.63 -10.60 -6.83
C VAL A 252 -8.46 -12.08 -6.48
N LYS A 253 -7.39 -12.70 -6.95
CA LYS A 253 -7.06 -14.10 -6.65
C LYS A 253 -6.84 -14.31 -5.15
N SER A 254 -6.11 -13.41 -4.49
CA SER A 254 -5.88 -13.47 -3.05
C SER A 254 -7.20 -13.39 -2.28
N LEU A 255 -8.06 -12.42 -2.58
CA LEU A 255 -9.38 -12.28 -1.94
C LEU A 255 -10.24 -13.53 -2.14
N ASN A 256 -10.29 -14.10 -3.35
CA ASN A 256 -11.02 -15.34 -3.59
C ASN A 256 -10.52 -16.52 -2.72
N ASN A 257 -9.22 -16.59 -2.45
CA ASN A 257 -8.65 -17.68 -1.66
C ASN A 257 -8.87 -17.55 -0.15
N ILE A 258 -9.00 -16.31 0.36
CA ILE A 258 -9.02 -16.05 1.80
C ILE A 258 -10.41 -15.69 2.33
N LEU A 259 -11.34 -15.29 1.45
CA LEU A 259 -12.70 -14.93 1.86
C LEU A 259 -13.56 -16.18 2.10
N PRO A 260 -14.51 -16.13 3.06
CA PRO A 260 -15.45 -17.21 3.28
C PRO A 260 -16.24 -17.56 2.01
N SER A 261 -16.57 -18.83 1.81
CA SER A 261 -17.26 -19.32 0.60
C SER A 261 -18.62 -18.65 0.30
N GLY A 262 -19.28 -18.11 1.32
CA GLY A 262 -20.55 -17.36 1.18
C GLY A 262 -20.36 -15.86 0.93
N ASP A 263 -19.13 -15.37 0.76
CA ASP A 263 -18.89 -13.95 0.53
C ASP A 263 -19.35 -13.52 -0.86
N ALA A 264 -20.01 -12.35 -0.93
CA ALA A 264 -20.52 -11.81 -2.19
C ALA A 264 -19.42 -11.55 -3.23
N PHE A 265 -18.15 -11.42 -2.80
CA PHE A 265 -17.02 -11.23 -3.69
C PHE A 265 -16.86 -12.36 -4.71
N HIS A 266 -17.19 -13.62 -4.32
CA HIS A 266 -17.09 -14.76 -5.21
C HIS A 266 -18.04 -14.70 -6.44
N ALA A 267 -19.08 -13.88 -6.37
CA ALA A 267 -19.95 -13.66 -7.52
C ALA A 267 -19.29 -12.80 -8.61
N VAL A 268 -18.42 -11.87 -8.23
CA VAL A 268 -17.79 -10.87 -9.11
C VAL A 268 -16.28 -11.08 -9.30
N GLY A 269 -15.60 -11.64 -8.32
CA GLY A 269 -14.16 -11.92 -8.37
C GLY A 269 -13.78 -13.10 -9.26
N LYS A 270 -14.45 -13.28 -10.37
CA LYS A 270 -14.19 -14.38 -11.31
C LYS A 270 -12.95 -14.11 -12.14
N GLU A 271 -12.32 -15.20 -12.57
CA GLU A 271 -11.21 -15.12 -13.50
C GLU A 271 -11.67 -14.53 -14.84
N ASN A 272 -11.01 -13.47 -15.27
CA ASN A 272 -11.33 -12.78 -16.51
C ASN A 272 -10.29 -13.16 -17.59
N LYS A 273 -10.73 -13.85 -18.65
CA LYS A 273 -9.86 -14.34 -19.72
C LYS A 273 -9.14 -13.21 -20.46
N THR A 274 -9.78 -12.07 -20.63
CA THR A 274 -9.18 -10.90 -21.29
C THR A 274 -8.04 -10.35 -20.45
N ILE A 275 -8.24 -10.17 -19.14
CA ILE A 275 -7.21 -9.72 -18.20
C ILE A 275 -6.02 -10.69 -18.21
N ASN A 276 -6.28 -12.00 -18.17
CA ASN A 276 -5.22 -13.01 -18.21
C ASN A 276 -4.43 -12.98 -19.53
N SER A 277 -5.11 -12.78 -20.65
CA SER A 277 -4.46 -12.62 -21.94
C SER A 277 -3.61 -11.36 -22.01
N MET A 278 -4.11 -10.22 -21.49
CA MET A 278 -3.35 -8.98 -21.42
C MET A 278 -2.05 -9.15 -20.63
N ILE A 279 -2.13 -9.75 -19.44
CA ILE A 279 -0.96 -10.01 -18.58
C ILE A 279 0.05 -10.89 -19.31
N LYS A 280 -0.40 -11.99 -19.94
CA LYS A 280 0.46 -12.92 -20.70
C LYS A 280 1.21 -12.21 -21.84
N ASN A 281 0.59 -11.22 -22.46
CA ASN A 281 1.18 -10.45 -23.58
C ASN A 281 1.96 -9.20 -23.10
N GLY A 282 2.13 -9.01 -21.80
CA GLY A 282 2.90 -7.89 -21.21
C GLY A 282 2.12 -6.57 -21.13
N PHE A 283 0.80 -6.59 -21.32
CA PHE A 283 -0.08 -5.45 -21.11
C PHE A 283 -0.49 -5.41 -19.64
N THR A 284 0.35 -4.80 -18.82
CA THR A 284 0.19 -4.75 -17.35
C THR A 284 -0.14 -3.35 -16.83
N GLY A 285 -0.63 -2.47 -17.70
CA GLY A 285 -0.94 -1.08 -17.38
C GLY A 285 0.25 -0.14 -17.63
N ASN A 286 0.24 1.02 -16.96
CA ASN A 286 1.22 2.10 -17.16
C ASN A 286 2.69 1.69 -16.93
N LYS A 287 2.92 0.63 -16.16
CA LYS A 287 4.26 0.08 -15.89
C LYS A 287 4.76 -0.90 -16.96
N GLY A 288 3.87 -1.35 -17.86
CA GLY A 288 4.16 -2.34 -18.89
C GLY A 288 4.13 -1.75 -20.30
N ARG A 289 3.72 -2.58 -21.27
CA ARG A 289 3.60 -2.19 -22.69
C ARG A 289 2.33 -1.34 -22.97
N GLY A 290 1.57 -1.01 -21.96
CA GLY A 290 0.25 -0.39 -21.95
C GLY A 290 -0.72 -1.28 -21.16
N GLY A 291 -1.98 -0.90 -21.14
CA GLY A 291 -3.07 -1.59 -20.46
C GLY A 291 -4.35 -1.53 -21.27
N PHE A 292 -5.45 -1.23 -20.62
CA PHE A 292 -6.71 -0.90 -21.30
C PHE A 292 -6.57 0.38 -22.14
N TYR A 293 -5.69 1.26 -21.70
CA TYR A 293 -5.26 2.44 -22.46
C TYR A 293 -3.80 2.29 -22.87
N LYS A 294 -3.48 2.79 -24.05
CA LYS A 294 -2.12 2.88 -24.57
C LYS A 294 -1.87 4.29 -25.05
N THR A 295 -0.86 4.94 -24.50
CA THR A 295 -0.41 6.24 -24.97
C THR A 295 0.54 6.05 -26.14
N SER A 296 0.22 6.60 -27.29
CA SER A 296 1.12 6.64 -28.46
C SER A 296 2.21 7.70 -28.28
N PRO A 297 3.31 7.64 -29.07
CA PRO A 297 4.41 8.61 -29.00
C PRO A 297 4.01 10.08 -29.23
N ASP A 298 2.88 10.31 -29.88
CA ASP A 298 2.27 11.64 -30.11
C ASP A 298 1.44 12.15 -28.92
N GLY A 299 1.35 11.37 -27.83
CA GLY A 299 0.61 11.71 -26.62
C GLY A 299 -0.90 11.45 -26.71
N LEU A 300 -1.39 10.88 -27.80
CA LEU A 300 -2.78 10.47 -27.92
C LEU A 300 -2.99 9.12 -27.20
N SER A 301 -4.07 9.02 -26.42
CA SER A 301 -4.46 7.80 -25.75
C SER A 301 -5.33 6.96 -26.68
N HIS A 302 -4.92 5.74 -26.96
CA HIS A 302 -5.72 4.77 -27.72
C HIS A 302 -6.19 3.68 -26.77
N THR A 303 -7.45 3.29 -26.88
CA THR A 303 -8.03 2.20 -26.09
C THR A 303 -7.87 0.85 -26.77
N LEU A 304 -7.69 -0.19 -25.98
CA LEU A 304 -7.87 -1.56 -26.41
C LEU A 304 -9.37 -1.86 -26.40
N GLN A 305 -9.91 -2.43 -27.47
CA GLN A 305 -11.31 -2.85 -27.48
C GLN A 305 -11.50 -4.03 -26.54
N LEU A 306 -12.42 -3.91 -25.58
CA LEU A 306 -12.74 -4.95 -24.60
C LEU A 306 -13.38 -6.19 -25.21
N VAL A 307 -14.02 -6.06 -26.37
CA VAL A 307 -14.80 -7.12 -27.01
C VAL A 307 -14.58 -7.08 -28.50
N GLY A 308 -13.80 -8.03 -28.99
CA GLY A 308 -14.02 -8.51 -30.36
C GLY A 308 -15.31 -9.30 -30.34
N HIS A 309 -16.42 -8.73 -30.81
CA HIS A 309 -17.55 -9.53 -31.21
C HIS A 309 -17.06 -10.50 -32.29
N LYS A 310 -17.07 -11.81 -31.96
CA LYS A 310 -16.67 -12.94 -32.82
C LYS A 310 -15.15 -13.10 -33.04
N GLY A 311 -14.49 -13.70 -32.09
CA GLY A 311 -13.36 -14.63 -32.35
C GLY A 311 -12.12 -14.07 -33.05
N GLU A 312 -11.91 -12.77 -33.10
CA GLU A 312 -10.71 -12.18 -33.67
C GLU A 312 -9.66 -11.98 -32.58
N ASN A 313 -8.50 -12.57 -32.80
CA ASN A 313 -7.33 -12.50 -31.95
C ASN A 313 -6.90 -11.04 -31.75
N LEU A 314 -6.75 -10.63 -30.50
CA LEU A 314 -5.99 -9.44 -30.17
C LEU A 314 -4.59 -9.52 -30.77
N PRO A 315 -4.09 -8.46 -31.39
CA PRO A 315 -2.76 -8.44 -32.00
C PRO A 315 -1.62 -8.66 -31.02
#